data_0a7ceb2cabffb717c7935f882746f359
#
_entry.id   0a7ceb2cabffb717c7935f882746f359
#
_cell.length_a   1.000
_cell.length_b   1.000
_cell.length_c   1.000
_cell.angle_alpha   90.00
_cell.angle_beta   90.00
_cell.angle_gamma   90.00
#
_symmetry.space_group_name_H-M   'P 1'
#
loop_
_entity.id
_entity.type
_entity.pdbx_description
1 polymer ?
#
loop_
_entity_poly.entity_id
_entity_poly.type
_entity_poly.pdbx_seq_one_letter_code
_entity_poly.pdbx_strand_id
1 'polypeptide(L)'
;MDLKLQKIIPQLITVLVVVLVFGFFTYNAQINMENRGIDFGYGFLSQESSFDVQFSLIEYDGSHSYFRAYLVGLLNTILVSVIGIIFATILGVIVGVARLSPNYLINQFAAFYVEFFRNIPLLLQIFFWYFAALRALPLPQMQMQC
;
A
#
# COMPACT_ATOMS: atom_id res chain seq x y z
N MET A 1 43.19 30.05 -13.12
CA MET A 1 42.60 28.74 -12.69
C MET A 1 41.10 28.95 -12.68
N ASP A 2 40.43 28.28 -13.65
CA ASP A 2 39.09 28.65 -14.12
C ASP A 2 38.02 28.55 -13.05
N LEU A 3 37.21 29.62 -12.93
CA LEU A 3 36.03 29.72 -12.03
C LEU A 3 35.07 28.54 -12.17
N LYS A 4 35.11 27.84 -13.31
CA LYS A 4 34.35 26.59 -13.55
C LYS A 4 34.88 25.41 -12.73
N LEU A 5 36.22 25.26 -12.63
CA LEU A 5 36.83 24.19 -11.84
C LEU A 5 36.55 24.34 -10.34
N GLN A 6 36.55 25.55 -9.82
CA GLN A 6 36.24 25.80 -8.41
C GLN A 6 34.80 25.43 -8.01
N LYS A 7 33.86 25.42 -8.97
CA LYS A 7 32.48 24.98 -8.74
C LYS A 7 32.28 23.49 -8.95
N ILE A 8 33.05 22.87 -9.85
CA ILE A 8 32.90 21.44 -10.19
C ILE A 8 33.55 20.54 -9.12
N ILE A 9 34.68 20.95 -8.57
CA ILE A 9 35.43 20.16 -7.57
C ILE A 9 34.54 19.82 -6.34
N PRO A 10 33.88 20.76 -5.66
CA PRO A 10 33.04 20.42 -4.51
C PRO A 10 31.84 19.56 -4.88
N GLN A 11 31.29 19.72 -6.08
CA GLN A 11 30.20 18.86 -6.56
C GLN A 11 30.66 17.41 -6.76
N LEU A 12 31.82 17.20 -7.37
CA LEU A 12 32.41 15.87 -7.53
C LEU A 12 32.75 15.24 -6.18
N ILE A 13 33.28 15.99 -5.24
CA ILE A 13 33.56 15.51 -3.89
C ILE A 13 32.26 15.08 -3.21
N THR A 14 31.21 15.89 -3.29
CA THR A 14 29.90 15.55 -2.70
C THR A 14 29.31 14.27 -3.30
N VAL A 15 29.34 14.15 -4.63
CA VAL A 15 28.87 12.93 -5.31
C VAL A 15 29.69 11.72 -4.91
N LEU A 16 31.02 11.87 -4.84
CA LEU A 16 31.90 10.79 -4.41
C LEU A 16 31.61 10.35 -2.98
N VAL A 17 31.43 11.28 -2.05
CA VAL A 17 31.10 10.99 -0.66
C VAL A 17 29.75 10.26 -0.58
N VAL A 18 28.74 10.73 -1.31
CA VAL A 18 27.42 10.08 -1.34
C VAL A 18 27.53 8.63 -1.86
N VAL A 19 28.26 8.42 -2.96
CA VAL A 19 28.47 7.07 -3.54
C VAL A 19 29.21 6.17 -2.56
N LEU A 20 30.23 6.67 -1.88
CA LEU A 20 30.98 5.88 -0.87
C LEU A 20 30.11 5.52 0.33
N VAL A 21 29.30 6.45 0.82
CA VAL A 21 28.37 6.21 1.95
C VAL A 21 27.33 5.15 1.55
N PHE A 22 26.70 5.29 0.39
CA PHE A 22 25.76 4.28 -0.10
C PHE A 22 26.42 2.92 -0.34
N GLY A 23 27.61 2.90 -0.93
CA GLY A 23 28.39 1.67 -1.13
C GLY A 23 28.70 0.98 0.20
N PHE A 24 29.13 1.73 1.20
CA PHE A 24 29.39 1.22 2.55
C PHE A 24 28.15 0.60 3.19
N PHE A 25 27.00 1.30 3.15
CA PHE A 25 25.75 0.76 3.71
C PHE A 25 25.27 -0.47 2.96
N THR A 26 25.36 -0.47 1.64
CA THR A 26 24.95 -1.62 0.82
C THR A 26 25.83 -2.84 1.12
N TYR A 27 27.14 -2.65 1.21
CA TYR A 27 28.08 -3.71 1.54
C TYR A 27 27.84 -4.30 2.93
N ASN A 28 27.68 -3.42 3.93
CA ASN A 28 27.34 -3.87 5.30
C ASN A 28 25.98 -4.57 5.37
N ALA A 29 24.99 -4.10 4.62
CA ALA A 29 23.68 -4.74 4.55
C ALA A 29 23.79 -6.16 3.98
N GLN A 30 24.54 -6.36 2.90
CA GLN A 30 24.77 -7.68 2.31
C GLN A 30 25.40 -8.64 3.30
N ILE A 31 26.51 -8.25 3.95
CA ILE A 31 27.20 -9.09 4.93
C ILE A 31 26.28 -9.45 6.09
N ASN A 32 25.53 -8.47 6.59
CA ASN A 32 24.59 -8.73 7.71
C ASN A 32 23.45 -9.66 7.31
N MET A 33 22.98 -9.60 6.08
CA MET A 33 21.95 -10.50 5.55
C MET A 33 22.48 -11.92 5.37
N GLU A 34 23.68 -12.09 4.76
CA GLU A 34 24.35 -13.38 4.63
C GLU A 34 24.59 -14.04 5.99
N ASN A 35 25.09 -13.29 6.98
CA ASN A 35 25.31 -13.77 8.34
C ASN A 35 24.01 -14.21 9.06
N ARG A 36 22.87 -13.73 8.59
CA ARG A 36 21.54 -14.12 9.13
C ARG A 36 20.86 -15.20 8.28
N GLY A 37 21.54 -15.75 7.26
CA GLY A 37 20.96 -16.72 6.34
C GLY A 37 19.87 -16.16 5.45
N ILE A 38 19.87 -14.85 5.21
CA ILE A 38 18.92 -14.19 4.31
C ILE A 38 19.62 -14.02 2.96
N ASP A 39 19.19 -14.78 1.96
CA ASP A 39 19.70 -14.67 0.60
C ASP A 39 19.34 -13.32 -0.01
N PHE A 40 20.37 -12.61 -0.50
CA PHE A 40 20.18 -11.36 -1.21
C PHE A 40 19.85 -11.66 -2.69
N GLY A 41 18.64 -11.32 -3.10
CA GLY A 41 18.22 -11.50 -4.50
C GLY A 41 16.77 -11.95 -4.64
N TYR A 42 16.38 -12.24 -5.88
CA TYR A 42 15.02 -12.66 -6.22
C TYR A 42 14.82 -14.19 -6.18
N GLY A 43 15.82 -14.96 -5.74
CA GLY A 43 15.78 -16.42 -5.67
C GLY A 43 14.64 -16.96 -4.80
N PHE A 44 14.26 -16.22 -3.74
CA PHE A 44 13.14 -16.59 -2.87
C PHE A 44 11.78 -16.61 -3.60
N LEU A 45 11.64 -15.86 -4.68
CA LEU A 45 10.38 -15.79 -5.42
C LEU A 45 9.94 -17.14 -6.02
N SER A 46 10.88 -18.05 -6.25
CA SER A 46 10.59 -19.41 -6.72
C SER A 46 10.38 -20.43 -5.61
N GLN A 47 10.61 -20.07 -4.34
CA GLN A 47 10.35 -20.93 -3.20
C GLN A 47 8.86 -20.98 -2.86
N GLU A 48 8.42 -22.06 -2.20
CA GLU A 48 7.06 -22.22 -1.73
C GLU A 48 6.74 -21.20 -0.64
N SER A 49 5.57 -20.57 -0.75
CA SER A 49 5.15 -19.49 0.15
C SER A 49 4.75 -19.97 1.55
N SER A 50 4.26 -21.22 1.64
CA SER A 50 3.82 -21.87 2.89
C SER A 50 2.70 -21.13 3.66
N PHE A 51 1.96 -20.24 3.00
CA PHE A 51 0.77 -19.56 3.55
C PHE A 51 -0.35 -19.48 2.52
N ASP A 52 -1.59 -19.46 3.01
CA ASP A 52 -2.77 -19.33 2.17
C ASP A 52 -3.33 -17.93 2.16
N VAL A 53 -3.97 -17.54 1.05
CA VAL A 53 -4.69 -16.28 0.90
C VAL A 53 -6.19 -16.60 0.83
N GLN A 54 -6.98 -16.03 1.73
CA GLN A 54 -8.43 -16.33 1.84
C GLN A 54 -9.23 -16.02 0.57
N PHE A 55 -8.81 -15.02 -0.19
CA PHE A 55 -9.46 -14.66 -1.45
C PHE A 55 -8.40 -14.50 -2.54
N SER A 56 -8.57 -15.27 -3.59
CA SER A 56 -7.69 -15.24 -4.76
C SER A 56 -8.50 -15.29 -6.05
N LEU A 57 -8.15 -14.41 -7.00
CA LEU A 57 -8.74 -14.40 -8.35
C LEU A 57 -8.19 -15.52 -9.25
N ILE A 58 -7.01 -16.04 -8.90
CA ILE A 58 -6.35 -17.15 -9.56
C ILE A 58 -6.13 -18.26 -8.54
N GLU A 59 -6.15 -19.50 -8.98
CA GLU A 59 -5.90 -20.64 -8.12
C GLU A 59 -4.57 -20.52 -7.38
N TYR A 60 -4.65 -20.54 -6.05
CA TYR A 60 -3.52 -20.33 -5.16
C TYR A 60 -3.72 -21.10 -3.85
N ASP A 61 -2.67 -21.80 -3.45
CA ASP A 61 -2.51 -22.46 -2.16
C ASP A 61 -1.07 -22.28 -1.64
N GLY A 62 -0.80 -22.69 -0.42
CA GLY A 62 0.50 -22.56 0.23
C GLY A 62 1.65 -23.32 -0.46
N SER A 63 1.38 -24.23 -1.39
CA SER A 63 2.39 -24.97 -2.16
C SER A 63 2.94 -24.15 -3.34
N HIS A 64 2.25 -23.06 -3.69
CA HIS A 64 2.69 -22.19 -4.78
C HIS A 64 3.83 -21.26 -4.36
N SER A 65 4.56 -20.75 -5.36
CA SER A 65 5.71 -19.88 -5.16
C SER A 65 5.32 -18.48 -4.62
N TYR A 66 6.27 -17.82 -3.94
CA TYR A 66 6.11 -16.41 -3.53
C TYR A 66 5.77 -15.48 -4.70
N PHE A 67 6.30 -15.76 -5.89
CA PHE A 67 5.95 -14.97 -7.08
C PHE A 67 4.45 -15.07 -7.41
N ARG A 68 3.87 -16.27 -7.29
CA ARG A 68 2.44 -16.46 -7.51
C ARG A 68 1.62 -15.79 -6.39
N ALA A 69 2.08 -15.86 -5.14
CA ALA A 69 1.49 -15.10 -4.04
C ALA A 69 1.47 -13.59 -4.31
N TYR A 70 2.59 -13.06 -4.82
CA TYR A 70 2.68 -11.65 -5.21
C TYR A 70 1.68 -11.30 -6.32
N LEU A 71 1.53 -12.15 -7.35
CA LEU A 71 0.55 -11.93 -8.41
C LEU A 71 -0.89 -11.95 -7.89
N VAL A 72 -1.22 -12.86 -6.97
CA VAL A 72 -2.53 -12.89 -6.30
C VAL A 72 -2.79 -11.56 -5.57
N GLY A 73 -1.83 -11.10 -4.77
CA GLY A 73 -1.93 -9.82 -4.07
C GLY A 73 -2.10 -8.63 -5.01
N LEU A 74 -1.35 -8.61 -6.12
CA LEU A 74 -1.45 -7.58 -7.14
C LEU A 74 -2.82 -7.56 -7.81
N LEU A 75 -3.32 -8.73 -8.24
CA LEU A 75 -4.64 -8.84 -8.88
C LEU A 75 -5.77 -8.45 -7.92
N ASN A 76 -5.71 -8.90 -6.67
CA ASN A 76 -6.67 -8.50 -5.63
C ASN A 76 -6.65 -6.99 -5.41
N THR A 77 -5.47 -6.39 -5.37
CA THR A 77 -5.32 -4.92 -5.23
C THR A 77 -5.93 -4.17 -6.42
N ILE A 78 -5.67 -4.64 -7.64
CA ILE A 78 -6.26 -4.05 -8.85
C ILE A 78 -7.79 -4.16 -8.82
N LEU A 79 -8.33 -5.34 -8.49
CA LEU A 79 -9.77 -5.54 -8.40
C LEU A 79 -10.42 -4.58 -7.42
N VAL A 80 -9.90 -4.54 -6.18
CA VAL A 80 -10.43 -3.65 -5.14
C VAL A 80 -10.29 -2.19 -5.52
N SER A 81 -9.18 -1.81 -6.17
CA SER A 81 -8.95 -0.44 -6.64
C SER A 81 -9.96 -0.03 -7.71
N VAL A 82 -10.22 -0.88 -8.71
CA VAL A 82 -11.18 -0.59 -9.77
C VAL A 82 -12.59 -0.42 -9.19
N ILE A 83 -13.02 -1.37 -8.35
CA ILE A 83 -14.32 -1.30 -7.67
C ILE A 83 -14.40 -0.03 -6.82
N GLY A 84 -13.36 0.24 -6.03
CA GLY A 84 -13.28 1.42 -5.16
C GLY A 84 -13.35 2.73 -5.94
N ILE A 85 -12.65 2.85 -7.06
CA ILE A 85 -12.69 4.04 -7.93
C ILE A 85 -14.09 4.27 -8.47
N ILE A 86 -14.78 3.21 -8.93
CA ILE A 86 -16.14 3.33 -9.47
C ILE A 86 -17.08 3.87 -8.38
N PHE A 87 -17.12 3.23 -7.22
CA PHE A 87 -17.99 3.66 -6.12
C PHE A 87 -17.63 5.05 -5.59
N ALA A 88 -16.33 5.34 -5.42
CA ALA A 88 -15.87 6.65 -4.98
C ALA A 88 -16.25 7.76 -5.98
N THR A 89 -16.17 7.49 -7.27
CA THR A 89 -16.56 8.44 -8.32
C THR A 89 -18.07 8.72 -8.27
N ILE A 90 -18.89 7.68 -8.21
CA ILE A 90 -20.35 7.81 -8.12
C ILE A 90 -20.74 8.62 -6.88
N LEU A 91 -20.24 8.24 -5.71
CA LEU A 91 -20.51 8.96 -4.46
C LEU A 91 -19.99 10.39 -4.50
N GLY A 92 -18.79 10.61 -5.04
CA GLY A 92 -18.19 11.93 -5.16
C GLY A 92 -19.02 12.87 -6.05
N VAL A 93 -19.53 12.36 -7.16
CA VAL A 93 -20.42 13.15 -8.05
C VAL A 93 -21.74 13.47 -7.34
N ILE A 94 -22.39 12.49 -6.72
CA ILE A 94 -23.65 12.70 -5.99
C ILE A 94 -23.48 13.75 -4.88
N VAL A 95 -22.47 13.60 -4.04
CA VAL A 95 -22.21 14.53 -2.94
C VAL A 95 -21.78 15.91 -3.47
N GLY A 96 -20.98 15.94 -4.54
CA GLY A 96 -20.56 17.18 -5.19
C GLY A 96 -21.74 17.98 -5.74
N VAL A 97 -22.66 17.32 -6.45
CA VAL A 97 -23.91 17.95 -6.98
C VAL A 97 -24.81 18.37 -5.82
N ALA A 98 -24.98 17.54 -4.79
CA ALA A 98 -25.77 17.87 -3.61
C ALA A 98 -25.25 19.13 -2.91
N ARG A 99 -23.93 19.33 -2.87
CA ARG A 99 -23.32 20.53 -2.27
C ARG A 99 -23.57 21.81 -3.08
N LEU A 100 -23.86 21.69 -4.37
CA LEU A 100 -24.21 22.81 -5.25
C LEU A 100 -25.72 23.07 -5.29
N SER A 101 -26.54 22.28 -4.59
CA SER A 101 -27.99 22.40 -4.56
C SER A 101 -28.44 23.74 -3.98
N PRO A 102 -29.43 24.40 -4.58
CA PRO A 102 -30.07 25.60 -4.00
C PRO A 102 -30.88 25.29 -2.75
N ASN A 103 -31.18 24.01 -2.49
CA ASN A 103 -31.88 23.59 -1.29
C ASN A 103 -30.90 23.59 -0.09
N TYR A 104 -31.19 24.45 0.89
CA TYR A 104 -30.37 24.63 2.08
C TYR A 104 -30.08 23.33 2.84
N LEU A 105 -31.08 22.47 3.03
CA LEU A 105 -30.91 21.21 3.75
C LEU A 105 -29.97 20.26 3.03
N ILE A 106 -30.17 20.07 1.74
CA ILE A 106 -29.32 19.18 0.91
C ILE A 106 -27.88 19.66 0.92
N ASN A 107 -27.68 20.96 0.72
CA ASN A 107 -26.35 21.58 0.76
C ASN A 107 -25.67 21.37 2.12
N GLN A 108 -26.40 21.62 3.22
CA GLN A 108 -25.86 21.52 4.56
C GLN A 108 -25.48 20.07 4.94
N PHE A 109 -26.32 19.10 4.58
CA PHE A 109 -25.99 17.69 4.80
C PHE A 109 -24.76 17.26 3.98
N ALA A 110 -24.68 17.65 2.72
CA ALA A 110 -23.53 17.35 1.87
C ALA A 110 -22.24 18.02 2.39
N ALA A 111 -22.33 19.27 2.85
CA ALA A 111 -21.21 19.99 3.45
C ALA A 111 -20.73 19.29 4.73
N PHE A 112 -21.65 18.94 5.63
CA PHE A 112 -21.35 18.20 6.86
C PHE A 112 -20.64 16.87 6.56
N TYR A 113 -21.16 16.08 5.60
CA TYR A 113 -20.55 14.82 5.19
C TYR A 113 -19.11 15.02 4.72
N VAL A 114 -18.88 15.99 3.83
CA VAL A 114 -17.54 16.27 3.30
C VAL A 114 -16.59 16.72 4.42
N GLU A 115 -17.02 17.64 5.28
CA GLU A 115 -16.20 18.14 6.38
C GLU A 115 -15.88 17.06 7.41
N PHE A 116 -16.85 16.21 7.73
CA PHE A 116 -16.65 15.10 8.64
C PHE A 116 -15.54 14.15 8.15
N PHE A 117 -15.65 13.64 6.92
CA PHE A 117 -14.65 12.72 6.38
C PHE A 117 -13.30 13.40 6.08
N ARG A 118 -13.30 14.66 5.73
CA ARG A 118 -12.08 15.42 5.47
C ARG A 118 -11.28 15.72 6.75
N ASN A 119 -11.95 15.91 7.87
CA ASN A 119 -11.32 16.22 9.14
C ASN A 119 -10.84 14.96 9.91
N ILE A 120 -11.28 13.77 9.53
CA ILE A 120 -10.83 12.52 10.15
C ILE A 120 -9.62 11.99 9.36
N PRO A 121 -8.46 11.76 10.00
CA PRO A 121 -7.30 11.15 9.36
C PRO A 121 -7.66 9.81 8.70
N LEU A 122 -7.19 9.59 7.47
CA LEU A 122 -7.47 8.36 6.71
C LEU A 122 -7.13 7.09 7.51
N LEU A 123 -6.01 7.10 8.23
CA LEU A 123 -5.57 5.97 9.04
C LEU A 123 -6.60 5.60 10.11
N LEU A 124 -7.21 6.60 10.74
CA LEU A 124 -8.24 6.39 11.77
C LEU A 124 -9.52 5.83 11.17
N GLN A 125 -9.91 6.27 9.97
CA GLN A 125 -11.03 5.69 9.22
C GLN A 125 -10.78 4.21 8.90
N ILE A 126 -9.58 3.85 8.41
CA ILE A 126 -9.22 2.46 8.11
C ILE A 126 -9.27 1.61 9.38
N PHE A 127 -8.71 2.08 10.49
CA PHE A 127 -8.77 1.36 11.77
C PHE A 127 -10.19 1.17 12.27
N PHE A 128 -11.04 2.19 12.18
CA PHE A 128 -12.44 2.08 12.56
C PHE A 128 -13.15 1.00 11.74
N TRP A 129 -13.03 1.01 10.42
CA TRP A 129 -13.66 0.02 9.56
C TRP A 129 -13.08 -1.38 9.75
N TYR A 130 -11.77 -1.49 9.95
CA TYR A 130 -11.11 -2.77 10.20
C TYR A 130 -11.55 -3.38 11.54
N PHE A 131 -11.49 -2.62 12.61
CA PHE A 131 -11.78 -3.16 13.94
C PHE A 131 -13.28 -3.19 14.26
N ALA A 132 -14.05 -2.20 13.90
CA ALA A 132 -15.47 -2.14 14.22
C ALA A 132 -16.32 -2.96 13.25
N ALA A 133 -16.08 -2.87 11.93
CA ALA A 133 -16.88 -3.56 10.94
C ALA A 133 -16.45 -5.03 10.77
N LEU A 134 -15.15 -5.31 10.58
CA LEU A 134 -14.69 -6.68 10.32
C LEU A 134 -14.74 -7.56 11.56
N ARG A 135 -14.47 -7.04 12.77
CA ARG A 135 -14.57 -7.80 14.00
C ARG A 135 -16.02 -8.02 14.49
N ALA A 136 -16.94 -7.13 14.11
CA ALA A 136 -18.35 -7.29 14.43
C ALA A 136 -19.04 -8.34 13.54
N LEU A 137 -18.47 -8.69 12.40
CA LEU A 137 -18.97 -9.75 11.53
C LEU A 137 -18.51 -11.11 12.04
N PRO A 138 -19.40 -12.10 12.20
CA PRO A 138 -19.03 -13.45 12.57
C PRO A 138 -18.11 -14.05 11.49
N LEU A 139 -17.00 -14.63 11.91
CA LEU A 139 -16.07 -15.30 11.01
C LEU A 139 -16.79 -16.47 10.31
N PRO A 140 -16.64 -16.63 9.00
CA PRO A 140 -17.31 -17.73 8.25
C PRO A 140 -16.95 -19.13 8.77
N GLN A 141 -15.84 -19.28 9.47
CA GLN A 141 -15.36 -20.57 10.00
C GLN A 141 -16.16 -21.08 11.23
N MET A 142 -16.96 -20.27 11.89
CA MET A 142 -17.77 -20.74 13.01
C MET A 142 -19.08 -21.44 12.59
N GLN A 143 -19.43 -21.41 11.31
CA GLN A 143 -20.66 -22.05 10.82
C GLN A 143 -20.48 -23.50 10.34
N MET A 144 -19.25 -24.03 10.30
CA MET A 144 -18.97 -25.39 9.84
C MET A 144 -18.68 -26.41 10.98
N GLN A 145 -18.95 -26.05 12.24
CA GLN A 145 -18.82 -26.94 13.39
C GLN A 145 -20.15 -27.14 14.13
N CYS A 146 -21.24 -27.39 13.38
CA CYS A 146 -22.46 -27.98 13.94
C CYS A 146 -22.84 -29.22 13.14
#